data_1ec844efbb0e66e155ea89eebafc8383
#
_entry.id   1ec844efbb0e66e155ea89eebafc8383
#
_cell.length_a   1.000
_cell.length_b   1.000
_cell.length_c   1.000
_cell.angle_alpha   90.00
_cell.angle_beta   90.00
_cell.angle_gamma   90.00
#
_symmetry.space_group_name_H-M   'P 1'
#
loop_
_entity.id
_entity.type
_entity.pdbx_description
1 polymer ?
#
loop_
_entity_poly.entity_id
_entity_poly.type
_entity_poly.pdbx_seq_one_letter_code
_entity_poly.pdbx_strand_id
1 'polypeptide(L)'
;MNLKYYQVDAFTSEQFKGNPAGVIFSDISDTVLMQKIAFENNLSETAFISKIDNEFYIRWFTPYCEVDLCGHATLASAFIFFNYIDSNKDIFIANSKSGELRVIKNSSMYYLDFPIDELNEYKNMKLIEEVFNEKPEAVLMGRHDILAIFNNENIIKNLKPNFSLMCDIDVRGFIASAES
;
A
#
# COMPACT_ATOMS: atom_id res chain seq x y z
N MET A 1 -22.69 -15.42 8.68
CA MET A 1 -22.33 -14.71 7.43
C MET A 1 -21.17 -15.45 6.80
N ASN A 2 -21.23 -15.79 5.53
CA ASN A 2 -20.10 -16.43 4.82
C ASN A 2 -19.53 -15.41 3.85
N LEU A 3 -18.25 -15.06 4.04
CA LEU A 3 -17.50 -14.16 3.16
C LEU A 3 -16.43 -14.94 2.43
N LYS A 4 -16.27 -14.65 1.15
CA LYS A 4 -15.14 -15.16 0.38
C LYS A 4 -13.93 -14.25 0.64
N TYR A 5 -12.90 -14.82 1.25
CA TYR A 5 -11.66 -14.16 1.61
C TYR A 5 -10.53 -14.70 0.74
N TYR A 6 -9.66 -13.80 0.29
CA TYR A 6 -8.44 -14.12 -0.41
C TYR A 6 -7.26 -13.47 0.31
N GLN A 7 -6.13 -14.16 0.35
CA GLN A 7 -4.85 -13.56 0.75
C GLN A 7 -3.91 -13.59 -0.45
N VAL A 8 -3.31 -12.45 -0.77
CA VAL A 8 -2.46 -12.25 -1.94
C VAL A 8 -1.17 -11.59 -1.52
N ASP A 9 -0.04 -12.16 -1.91
CA ASP A 9 1.27 -11.53 -1.76
C ASP A 9 1.52 -10.61 -2.96
N ALA A 10 1.43 -9.30 -2.76
CA ALA A 10 1.69 -8.31 -3.80
C ALA A 10 3.19 -8.10 -4.04
N PHE A 11 3.56 -7.60 -5.23
CA PHE A 11 4.92 -7.29 -5.67
C PHE A 11 5.85 -8.51 -5.79
N THR A 12 5.31 -9.70 -5.97
CA THR A 12 6.09 -10.93 -6.16
C THR A 12 5.39 -11.91 -7.08
N SER A 13 6.15 -12.82 -7.67
CA SER A 13 5.65 -14.04 -8.32
C SER A 13 5.84 -15.30 -7.46
N GLU A 14 6.47 -15.17 -6.27
CA GLU A 14 6.77 -16.28 -5.38
C GLU A 14 5.93 -16.15 -4.10
N GLN A 15 5.34 -17.28 -3.65
CA GLN A 15 4.58 -17.32 -2.39
C GLN A 15 5.47 -16.94 -1.20
N PHE A 16 4.90 -16.22 -0.25
CA PHE A 16 5.52 -15.80 1.02
C PHE A 16 6.68 -14.79 0.87
N LYS A 17 6.84 -14.19 -0.31
CA LYS A 17 7.92 -13.23 -0.57
C LYS A 17 7.45 -11.81 -0.88
N GLY A 18 6.15 -11.57 -0.89
CA GLY A 18 5.60 -10.26 -1.18
C GLY A 18 5.11 -9.51 0.05
N ASN A 19 4.32 -8.47 -0.21
CA ASN A 19 3.55 -7.79 0.82
C ASN A 19 2.13 -8.37 0.86
N PRO A 20 1.75 -9.11 1.92
CA PRO A 20 0.46 -9.79 1.98
C PRO A 20 -0.68 -8.81 2.23
N ALA A 21 -1.76 -8.96 1.47
CA ALA A 21 -3.01 -8.24 1.65
C ALA A 21 -4.19 -9.20 1.73
N GLY A 22 -5.14 -8.91 2.62
CA GLY A 22 -6.46 -9.53 2.61
C GLY A 22 -7.35 -8.84 1.56
N VAL A 23 -8.16 -9.61 0.83
CA VAL A 23 -9.07 -9.09 -0.20
C VAL A 23 -10.44 -9.72 -0.05
N ILE A 24 -11.48 -8.89 0.05
CA ILE A 24 -12.87 -9.30 0.20
C ILE A 24 -13.73 -8.52 -0.78
N PHE A 25 -14.35 -9.23 -1.74
CA PHE A 25 -15.40 -8.67 -2.60
C PHE A 25 -16.76 -8.98 -1.95
N SER A 26 -17.44 -7.94 -1.46
CA SER A 26 -18.75 -8.08 -0.81
C SER A 26 -19.46 -6.73 -0.68
N ASP A 27 -20.76 -6.79 -0.43
CA ASP A 27 -21.59 -5.60 -0.20
C ASP A 27 -21.61 -5.16 1.29
N ILE A 28 -20.59 -5.53 2.08
CA ILE A 28 -20.49 -5.07 3.46
C ILE A 28 -20.29 -3.55 3.45
N SER A 29 -21.16 -2.85 4.19
CA SER A 29 -21.07 -1.42 4.43
C SER A 29 -20.75 -1.06 5.90
N ASP A 30 -20.84 -2.04 6.81
CA ASP A 30 -20.56 -1.85 8.23
C ASP A 30 -19.06 -1.70 8.48
N THR A 31 -18.63 -0.47 8.73
CA THR A 31 -17.23 -0.11 9.02
C THR A 31 -16.69 -0.83 10.26
N VAL A 32 -17.54 -1.04 11.29
CA VAL A 32 -17.09 -1.72 12.52
C VAL A 32 -16.79 -3.19 12.24
N LEU A 33 -17.60 -3.83 11.39
CA LEU A 33 -17.36 -5.21 10.98
C LEU A 33 -16.11 -5.32 10.11
N MET A 34 -15.90 -4.41 9.14
CA MET A 34 -14.69 -4.36 8.33
C MET A 34 -13.44 -4.24 9.21
N GLN A 35 -13.46 -3.33 10.19
CA GLN A 35 -12.35 -3.13 11.12
C GLN A 35 -12.06 -4.38 11.96
N LYS A 36 -13.09 -5.08 12.45
CA LYS A 36 -12.91 -6.31 13.21
C LYS A 36 -12.30 -7.43 12.37
N ILE A 37 -12.74 -7.57 11.11
CA ILE A 37 -12.18 -8.54 10.17
C ILE A 37 -10.71 -8.24 9.90
N ALA A 38 -10.37 -6.98 9.65
CA ALA A 38 -8.99 -6.56 9.42
C ALA A 38 -8.10 -6.79 10.65
N PHE A 39 -8.62 -6.54 11.85
CA PHE A 39 -7.94 -6.82 13.11
C PHE A 39 -7.64 -8.32 13.29
N GLU A 40 -8.62 -9.21 13.03
CA GLU A 40 -8.43 -10.65 13.12
C GLU A 40 -7.48 -11.19 12.05
N ASN A 41 -7.52 -10.65 10.82
CA ASN A 41 -6.60 -11.03 9.74
C ASN A 41 -5.15 -10.68 10.08
N ASN A 42 -4.92 -9.61 10.84
CA ASN A 42 -3.62 -9.14 11.31
C ASN A 42 -2.58 -9.01 10.18
N LEU A 43 -3.03 -8.57 9.01
CA LEU A 43 -2.18 -8.20 7.87
C LEU A 43 -1.95 -6.69 7.87
N SER A 44 -0.96 -6.21 7.09
CA SER A 44 -0.75 -4.77 6.91
C SER A 44 -2.06 -4.08 6.57
N GLU A 45 -2.77 -4.57 5.53
CA GLU A 45 -4.12 -4.11 5.20
C GLU A 45 -5.01 -5.25 4.68
N THR A 46 -6.32 -5.07 4.94
CA THR A 46 -7.40 -5.82 4.30
C THR A 46 -8.22 -4.87 3.45
N ALA A 47 -8.35 -5.18 2.17
CA ALA A 47 -9.17 -4.45 1.21
C ALA A 47 -10.59 -5.02 1.15
N PHE A 48 -11.57 -4.14 1.22
CA PHE A 48 -12.99 -4.44 1.01
C PHE A 48 -13.47 -3.76 -0.25
N ILE A 49 -13.97 -4.55 -1.19
CA ILE A 49 -14.45 -4.07 -2.48
C ILE A 49 -15.94 -4.34 -2.57
N SER A 50 -16.74 -3.28 -2.73
CA SER A 50 -18.17 -3.34 -2.99
C SER A 50 -18.48 -2.93 -4.42
N LYS A 51 -19.62 -3.42 -4.95
CA LYS A 51 -20.12 -3.03 -6.27
C LYS A 51 -21.46 -2.32 -6.10
N ILE A 52 -21.53 -1.04 -6.48
CA ILE A 52 -22.73 -0.21 -6.42
C ILE A 52 -22.94 0.37 -7.81
N ASP A 53 -24.14 0.20 -8.39
CA ASP A 53 -24.51 0.73 -9.71
C ASP A 53 -23.49 0.45 -10.84
N ASN A 54 -22.91 -0.77 -10.85
CA ASN A 54 -21.85 -1.21 -11.74
C ASN A 54 -20.46 -0.57 -11.53
N GLU A 55 -20.28 0.27 -10.54
CA GLU A 55 -19.00 0.82 -10.15
C GLU A 55 -18.43 0.07 -8.94
N PHE A 56 -17.11 -0.09 -8.88
CA PHE A 56 -16.43 -0.64 -7.72
C PHE A 56 -15.98 0.48 -6.80
N TYR A 57 -16.10 0.21 -5.49
CA TYR A 57 -15.65 1.04 -4.39
C TYR A 57 -14.70 0.22 -3.54
N ILE A 58 -13.55 0.79 -3.16
CA ILE A 58 -12.52 0.12 -2.38
C ILE A 58 -12.22 0.89 -1.10
N ARG A 59 -12.10 0.15 0.00
CA ARG A 59 -11.69 0.66 1.32
C ARG A 59 -10.64 -0.27 1.89
N TRP A 60 -9.67 0.30 2.61
CA TRP A 60 -8.58 -0.48 3.21
C TRP A 60 -8.52 -0.25 4.71
N PHE A 61 -8.32 -1.32 5.44
CA PHE A 61 -8.23 -1.32 6.88
C PHE A 61 -6.95 -2.00 7.32
N THR A 62 -6.12 -1.28 8.10
CA THR A 62 -5.09 -1.88 8.94
C THR A 62 -5.76 -2.61 10.10
N PRO A 63 -5.04 -3.36 10.95
CA PRO A 63 -5.61 -3.89 12.18
C PRO A 63 -6.21 -2.82 13.11
N TYR A 64 -5.82 -1.55 12.96
CA TYR A 64 -6.18 -0.48 13.91
C TYR A 64 -7.10 0.59 13.36
N CYS A 65 -7.02 0.90 12.06
CA CYS A 65 -7.80 1.98 11.46
C CYS A 65 -8.01 1.79 9.95
N GLU A 66 -9.00 2.52 9.41
CA GLU A 66 -9.15 2.70 7.97
C GLU A 66 -8.08 3.65 7.44
N VAL A 67 -7.53 3.38 6.25
CA VAL A 67 -6.57 4.24 5.55
C VAL A 67 -7.15 4.69 4.21
N ASP A 68 -6.74 5.89 3.76
CA ASP A 68 -7.34 6.54 2.59
C ASP A 68 -6.75 6.08 1.25
N LEU A 69 -5.54 5.47 1.28
CA LEU A 69 -4.86 4.95 0.09
C LEU A 69 -3.94 3.78 0.46
N CYS A 70 -3.99 2.70 -0.33
CA CYS A 70 -3.09 1.56 -0.17
C CYS A 70 -2.76 0.91 -1.51
N GLY A 71 -1.48 0.99 -1.93
CA GLY A 71 -1.02 0.50 -3.24
C GLY A 71 -1.05 -1.01 -3.36
N HIS A 72 -0.39 -1.73 -2.43
CA HIS A 72 -0.26 -3.19 -2.54
C HIS A 72 -1.60 -3.91 -2.41
N ALA A 73 -2.50 -3.45 -1.54
CA ALA A 73 -3.82 -4.05 -1.40
C ALA A 73 -4.75 -3.73 -2.58
N THR A 74 -4.56 -2.58 -3.26
CA THR A 74 -5.23 -2.27 -4.54
C THR A 74 -4.75 -3.21 -5.64
N LEU A 75 -3.44 -3.46 -5.73
CA LEU A 75 -2.86 -4.40 -6.70
C LEU A 75 -3.37 -5.82 -6.46
N ALA A 76 -3.38 -6.27 -5.19
CA ALA A 76 -3.93 -7.55 -4.78
C ALA A 76 -5.42 -7.68 -5.15
N SER A 77 -6.21 -6.61 -4.94
CA SER A 77 -7.64 -6.57 -5.31
C SER A 77 -7.85 -6.70 -6.81
N ALA A 78 -7.04 -6.01 -7.61
CA ALA A 78 -7.08 -6.11 -9.07
C ALA A 78 -6.68 -7.52 -9.56
N PHE A 79 -5.68 -8.15 -8.93
CA PHE A 79 -5.31 -9.53 -9.22
C PHE A 79 -6.50 -10.48 -9.00
N ILE A 80 -7.21 -10.35 -7.87
CA ILE A 80 -8.42 -11.15 -7.61
C ILE A 80 -9.52 -10.82 -8.61
N PHE A 81 -9.71 -9.55 -8.94
CA PHE A 81 -10.70 -9.14 -9.96
C PHE A 81 -10.45 -9.84 -11.29
N PHE A 82 -9.26 -9.74 -11.85
CA PHE A 82 -8.92 -10.31 -13.16
C PHE A 82 -8.93 -11.84 -13.20
N ASN A 83 -8.68 -12.52 -12.09
CA ASN A 83 -8.57 -13.97 -12.10
C ASN A 83 -9.85 -14.69 -11.59
N TYR A 84 -10.70 -14.01 -10.79
CA TYR A 84 -11.82 -14.68 -10.12
C TYR A 84 -13.16 -13.97 -10.22
N ILE A 85 -13.19 -12.67 -10.61
CA ILE A 85 -14.42 -11.87 -10.69
C ILE A 85 -14.81 -11.62 -12.14
N ASP A 86 -13.90 -11.04 -12.95
CA ASP A 86 -14.14 -10.79 -14.38
C ASP A 86 -12.83 -10.93 -15.17
N SER A 87 -12.58 -12.13 -15.65
CA SER A 87 -11.37 -12.48 -16.40
C SER A 87 -11.31 -11.90 -17.84
N ASN A 88 -12.41 -11.31 -18.32
CA ASN A 88 -12.47 -10.72 -19.66
C ASN A 88 -12.03 -9.24 -19.68
N LYS A 89 -11.71 -8.67 -18.51
CA LYS A 89 -11.28 -7.29 -18.38
C LYS A 89 -9.77 -7.21 -18.22
N ASP A 90 -9.19 -6.14 -18.77
CA ASP A 90 -7.79 -5.78 -18.59
C ASP A 90 -7.62 -4.51 -17.77
N ILE A 91 -8.72 -3.89 -17.33
CA ILE A 91 -8.72 -2.68 -16.50
C ILE A 91 -9.65 -2.90 -15.32
N PHE A 92 -9.12 -2.70 -14.12
CA PHE A 92 -9.88 -2.61 -12.87
C PHE A 92 -9.90 -1.15 -12.43
N ILE A 93 -11.09 -0.63 -12.22
CA ILE A 93 -11.32 0.74 -11.73
C ILE A 93 -12.09 0.64 -10.43
N ALA A 94 -11.64 1.35 -9.41
CA ALA A 94 -12.34 1.43 -8.14
C ALA A 94 -12.28 2.85 -7.56
N ASN A 95 -13.42 3.34 -7.08
CA ASN A 95 -13.52 4.61 -6.37
C ASN A 95 -13.09 4.44 -4.93
N SER A 96 -12.29 5.37 -4.43
CA SER A 96 -11.82 5.42 -3.06
C SER A 96 -12.00 6.81 -2.45
N LYS A 97 -11.67 6.97 -1.16
CA LYS A 97 -11.60 8.30 -0.53
C LYS A 97 -10.56 9.21 -1.19
N SER A 98 -9.52 8.63 -1.80
CA SER A 98 -8.47 9.37 -2.53
C SER A 98 -8.80 9.59 -4.02
N GLY A 99 -10.02 9.28 -4.45
CA GLY A 99 -10.48 9.38 -5.82
C GLY A 99 -10.50 8.04 -6.56
N GLU A 100 -10.65 8.10 -7.89
CA GLU A 100 -10.62 6.93 -8.75
C GLU A 100 -9.20 6.37 -8.85
N LEU A 101 -9.08 5.06 -8.67
CA LEU A 101 -7.85 4.31 -8.84
C LEU A 101 -7.99 3.32 -9.99
N ARG A 102 -6.92 3.16 -10.75
CA ARG A 102 -6.91 2.30 -11.92
C ARG A 102 -5.75 1.31 -11.87
N VAL A 103 -6.05 0.05 -12.17
CA VAL A 103 -5.05 -0.98 -12.39
C VAL A 103 -5.22 -1.57 -13.78
N ILE A 104 -4.14 -1.60 -14.55
CA ILE A 104 -4.12 -2.13 -15.91
C ILE A 104 -3.35 -3.44 -15.90
N LYS A 105 -3.95 -4.50 -16.45
CA LYS A 105 -3.30 -5.78 -16.73
C LYS A 105 -2.75 -5.74 -18.15
N ASN A 106 -1.45 -5.98 -18.29
CA ASN A 106 -0.82 -6.15 -19.59
C ASN A 106 0.05 -7.41 -19.55
N SER A 107 -0.38 -8.45 -20.24
CA SER A 107 0.23 -9.78 -20.19
C SER A 107 0.31 -10.33 -18.76
N SER A 108 1.51 -10.50 -18.22
CA SER A 108 1.75 -10.97 -16.85
C SER A 108 1.98 -9.86 -15.84
N MET A 109 1.98 -8.60 -16.28
CA MET A 109 2.27 -7.44 -15.44
C MET A 109 1.01 -6.67 -15.09
N TYR A 110 1.01 -6.04 -13.91
CA TYR A 110 -0.04 -5.18 -13.42
C TYR A 110 0.55 -3.79 -13.17
N TYR A 111 -0.11 -2.76 -13.68
CA TYR A 111 0.31 -1.36 -13.57
C TYR A 111 -0.70 -0.60 -12.75
N LEU A 112 -0.25 0.01 -11.65
CA LEU A 112 -1.03 0.94 -10.84
C LEU A 112 -0.88 2.34 -11.42
N ASP A 113 -2.00 3.02 -11.67
CA ASP A 113 -2.04 4.42 -12.02
C ASP A 113 -2.49 5.22 -10.78
N PHE A 114 -1.54 5.91 -10.17
CA PHE A 114 -1.73 6.64 -8.92
C PHE A 114 -1.40 8.11 -9.08
N PRO A 115 -2.04 8.99 -8.28
CA PRO A 115 -1.67 10.40 -8.23
C PRO A 115 -0.20 10.57 -7.86
N ILE A 116 0.48 11.47 -8.56
CA ILE A 116 1.86 11.86 -8.25
C ILE A 116 1.83 12.74 -6.99
N ASP A 117 2.72 12.43 -6.04
CA ASP A 117 2.92 13.29 -4.87
C ASP A 117 3.91 14.43 -5.20
N GLU A 118 3.67 15.61 -4.64
CA GLU A 118 4.59 16.74 -4.77
C GLU A 118 5.67 16.63 -3.69
N LEU A 119 6.92 16.54 -4.13
CA LEU A 119 8.07 16.41 -3.25
C LEU A 119 8.79 17.74 -3.07
N ASN A 120 9.10 18.08 -1.83
CA ASN A 120 9.86 19.24 -1.44
C ASN A 120 11.13 18.81 -0.69
N GLU A 121 12.19 19.61 -0.75
CA GLU A 121 13.41 19.35 0.00
C GLU A 121 13.14 19.36 1.52
N TYR A 122 13.57 18.30 2.22
CA TYR A 122 13.49 18.22 3.67
C TYR A 122 14.77 18.76 4.30
N LYS A 123 14.65 19.85 5.05
CA LYS A 123 15.80 20.63 5.54
C LYS A 123 16.64 19.95 6.64
N ASN A 124 16.01 19.05 7.42
CA ASN A 124 16.71 18.44 8.56
C ASN A 124 17.30 17.05 8.18
N MET A 125 18.22 17.04 7.23
CA MET A 125 18.92 15.83 6.78
C MET A 125 19.61 15.08 7.94
N LYS A 126 20.16 15.81 8.94
CA LYS A 126 20.83 15.21 10.09
C LYS A 126 19.91 14.35 10.93
N LEU A 127 18.67 14.78 11.13
CA LEU A 127 17.66 13.98 11.84
C LEU A 127 17.40 12.65 11.10
N ILE A 128 17.34 12.69 9.78
CA ILE A 128 17.09 11.49 8.97
C ILE A 128 18.29 10.56 8.94
N GLU A 129 19.51 11.09 8.97
CA GLU A 129 20.73 10.30 9.20
C GLU A 129 20.67 9.56 10.56
N GLU A 130 20.23 10.22 11.63
CA GLU A 130 20.03 9.60 12.94
C GLU A 130 18.91 8.55 12.94
N VAL A 131 17.82 8.79 12.18
CA VAL A 131 16.70 7.84 11.99
C VAL A 131 17.16 6.56 11.33
N PHE A 132 17.94 6.66 10.26
CA PHE A 132 18.37 5.47 9.49
C PHE A 132 19.71 4.89 9.96
N ASN A 133 20.45 5.58 10.84
CA ASN A 133 21.84 5.29 11.18
C ASN A 133 22.76 5.19 9.95
N GLU A 134 22.39 5.92 8.87
CA GLU A 134 23.09 5.97 7.61
C GLU A 134 22.79 7.31 6.91
N LYS A 135 23.78 7.88 6.26
CA LYS A 135 23.66 9.21 5.61
C LYS A 135 22.98 9.08 4.25
N PRO A 136 21.77 9.68 4.04
CA PRO A 136 21.16 9.74 2.74
C PRO A 136 21.87 10.77 1.83
N GLU A 137 21.78 10.57 0.50
CA GLU A 137 22.21 11.58 -0.49
C GLU A 137 21.23 12.75 -0.57
N ALA A 138 19.95 12.44 -0.51
CA ALA A 138 18.88 13.43 -0.52
C ALA A 138 17.72 13.00 0.40
N VAL A 139 17.02 14.00 0.93
CA VAL A 139 15.82 13.80 1.72
C VAL A 139 14.73 14.72 1.19
N LEU A 140 13.60 14.13 0.86
CA LEU A 140 12.44 14.82 0.33
C LEU A 140 11.23 14.60 1.24
N MET A 141 10.38 15.59 1.34
CA MET A 141 9.09 15.54 2.04
C MET A 141 7.97 15.54 1.03
N GLY A 142 7.18 14.48 1.02
CA GLY A 142 5.90 14.41 0.34
C GLY A 142 4.78 14.96 1.22
N ARG A 143 3.53 14.75 0.80
CA ARG A 143 2.36 15.20 1.59
C ARG A 143 2.31 14.56 2.97
N HIS A 144 2.73 13.29 3.08
CA HIS A 144 2.57 12.49 4.30
C HIS A 144 3.85 11.77 4.74
N ASP A 145 4.78 11.52 3.82
CA ASP A 145 5.93 10.65 4.03
C ASP A 145 7.24 11.38 3.77
N ILE A 146 8.30 10.98 4.45
CA ILE A 146 9.67 11.39 4.18
C ILE A 146 10.32 10.33 3.28
N LEU A 147 10.89 10.76 2.14
CA LEU A 147 11.68 9.93 1.24
C LEU A 147 13.17 10.21 1.44
N ALA A 148 13.91 9.20 1.89
CA ALA A 148 15.36 9.22 1.99
C ALA A 148 15.96 8.43 0.82
N ILE A 149 16.83 9.05 0.03
CA ILE A 149 17.49 8.45 -1.12
C ILE A 149 18.92 8.11 -0.73
N PHE A 150 19.34 6.88 -0.97
CA PHE A 150 20.66 6.35 -0.65
C PHE A 150 21.43 5.96 -1.93
N ASN A 151 22.75 5.85 -1.82
CA ASN A 151 23.66 5.66 -2.97
C ASN A 151 23.52 4.32 -3.68
N ASN A 152 23.08 3.28 -2.98
CA ASN A 152 22.97 1.93 -3.57
C ASN A 152 22.08 1.00 -2.73
N GLU A 153 21.66 -0.10 -3.37
CA GLU A 153 20.77 -1.09 -2.74
C GLU A 153 21.37 -1.82 -1.53
N ASN A 154 22.71 -1.95 -1.45
CA ASN A 154 23.33 -2.64 -0.32
C ASN A 154 23.16 -1.86 0.98
N ILE A 155 23.12 -0.53 0.91
CA ILE A 155 22.80 0.32 2.05
C ILE A 155 21.37 -0.04 2.52
N ILE A 156 20.40 -0.05 1.62
CA ILE A 156 18.99 -0.38 1.95
C ILE A 156 18.88 -1.75 2.63
N LYS A 157 19.55 -2.77 2.07
CA LYS A 157 19.54 -4.14 2.63
C LYS A 157 20.12 -4.25 4.04
N ASN A 158 20.99 -3.33 4.42
CA ASN A 158 21.70 -3.33 5.72
C ASN A 158 21.20 -2.24 6.68
N LEU A 159 20.21 -1.44 6.32
CA LEU A 159 19.67 -0.40 7.18
C LEU A 159 19.21 -0.98 8.53
N LYS A 160 19.49 -0.23 9.57
CA LYS A 160 19.04 -0.52 10.94
C LYS A 160 18.34 0.72 11.51
N PRO A 161 17.09 0.99 11.07
CA PRO A 161 16.40 2.20 11.45
C PRO A 161 16.13 2.26 12.95
N ASN A 162 16.19 3.47 13.50
CA ASN A 162 15.78 3.76 14.87
C ASN A 162 14.26 4.01 14.90
N PHE A 163 13.48 2.94 15.06
CA PHE A 163 12.01 3.02 15.05
C PHE A 163 11.47 3.89 16.20
N SER A 164 12.16 3.96 17.34
CA SER A 164 11.73 4.85 18.43
C SER A 164 11.82 6.31 18.04
N LEU A 165 12.92 6.69 17.39
CA LEU A 165 13.07 8.06 16.89
C LEU A 165 12.09 8.38 15.76
N MET A 166 11.75 7.40 14.91
CA MET A 166 10.72 7.57 13.86
C MET A 166 9.35 7.92 14.47
N CYS A 167 8.98 7.32 15.60
CA CYS A 167 7.70 7.59 16.26
C CYS A 167 7.60 9.01 16.84
N ASP A 168 8.72 9.68 17.07
CA ASP A 168 8.76 11.05 17.61
C ASP A 168 8.63 12.12 16.50
N ILE A 169 8.63 11.71 15.23
CA ILE A 169 8.54 12.61 14.08
C ILE A 169 7.11 12.58 13.54
N ASP A 170 6.50 13.75 13.43
CA ASP A 170 5.10 13.91 12.97
C ASP A 170 4.98 13.75 11.45
N VAL A 171 5.09 12.50 10.99
CA VAL A 171 4.87 12.06 9.60
C VAL A 171 4.20 10.70 9.59
N ARG A 172 3.50 10.37 8.51
CA ARG A 172 2.84 9.07 8.36
C ARG A 172 3.86 7.93 8.25
N GLY A 173 4.96 8.17 7.53
CA GLY A 173 5.96 7.13 7.31
C GLY A 173 7.26 7.63 6.69
N PHE A 174 8.18 6.66 6.56
CA PHE A 174 9.50 6.87 5.97
C PHE A 174 9.70 5.88 4.82
N ILE A 175 10.21 6.37 3.72
CA ILE A 175 10.57 5.59 2.53
C ILE A 175 12.08 5.67 2.36
N ALA A 176 12.76 4.51 2.33
CA ALA A 176 14.16 4.41 1.99
C ALA A 176 14.28 3.84 0.57
N SER A 177 15.00 4.51 -0.31
CA SER A 177 15.14 4.12 -1.71
C SER A 177 16.58 4.30 -2.20
N ALA A 178 16.98 3.48 -3.17
CA ALA A 178 18.27 3.57 -3.88
C ALA A 178 18.12 3.02 -5.29
N GLU A 179 19.06 3.36 -6.17
CA GLU A 179 19.22 2.68 -7.46
C GLU A 179 19.70 1.24 -7.25
N SER A 180 19.21 0.32 -8.10
CA SER A 180 19.51 -1.13 -8.08
C SER A 180 20.57 -1.51 -9.12
#